data_b53908c937376be6ea00d3b6183b8be0
#
_entry.id   b53908c937376be6ea00d3b6183b8be0
#
_cell.length_a   1.000
_cell.length_b   1.000
_cell.length_c   1.000
_cell.angle_alpha   90.00
_cell.angle_beta   90.00
_cell.angle_gamma   90.00
#
_symmetry.space_group_name_H-M   'P 1'
#
loop_
_entity.id
_entity.type
_entity.pdbx_description
1 polymer ?
#
loop_
_entity_poly.entity_id
_entity_poly.type
_entity_poly.pdbx_seq_one_letter_code
_entity_poly.pdbx_strand_id
1 'polypeptide(L)' 'MNRTVTILGCGSSGGVPRLGGKWGACDPKNPKNRRQRCSILIEQTGPEGSTRVLIDTSPDLRAQLLSAEIGELDAVVYT' A
#
# COMPACT_ATOMS: atom_id res chain seq x y z
N MET A 1 -4.84 1.55 23.66
CA MET A 1 -3.87 1.71 22.57
C MET A 1 -4.19 0.74 21.46
N ASN A 2 -4.39 1.25 20.26
CA ASN A 2 -4.76 0.44 19.10
C ASN A 2 -3.67 0.46 18.05
N ARG A 3 -3.45 -0.68 17.41
CA ARG A 3 -2.57 -0.81 16.25
C ARG A 3 -3.37 -1.33 15.08
N THR A 4 -3.16 -0.72 13.93
CA THR A 4 -3.81 -1.11 12.68
C THR A 4 -2.77 -1.28 11.60
N VAL A 5 -2.91 -2.33 10.81
CA VAL A 5 -2.09 -2.52 9.61
C VAL A 5 -3.02 -2.44 8.42
N THR A 6 -2.74 -1.50 7.53
CA THR A 6 -3.49 -1.30 6.30
C THR A 6 -2.66 -1.74 5.12
N ILE A 7 -3.17 -2.66 4.31
CA ILE A 7 -2.52 -3.05 3.06
C ILE A 7 -2.88 -2.01 2.01
N LEU A 8 -1.90 -1.19 1.64
CA LEU A 8 -2.10 -0.14 0.63
C LEU A 8 -2.04 -0.70 -0.78
N GLY A 9 -1.21 -1.71 -0.99
CA GLY A 9 -1.14 -2.46 -2.23
C GLY A 9 -0.57 -3.84 -1.98
N CYS A 10 -1.11 -4.85 -2.62
CA CYS A 10 -0.72 -6.25 -2.41
C CYS A 10 -0.11 -6.92 -3.64
N GLY A 11 0.11 -6.17 -4.73
CA GLY A 11 0.83 -6.67 -5.89
C GLY A 11 2.33 -6.74 -5.64
N SER A 12 3.05 -7.37 -6.56
CA SER A 12 4.51 -7.37 -6.55
C SER A 12 5.04 -5.97 -6.79
N SER A 13 6.35 -5.79 -6.69
CA SER A 13 7.00 -4.50 -6.98
C SER A 13 6.77 -4.02 -8.42
N GLY A 14 6.45 -4.92 -9.34
CA GLY A 14 6.07 -4.57 -10.71
C GLY A 14 4.58 -4.31 -10.90
N GLY A 15 3.76 -4.62 -9.91
CA GLY A 15 2.30 -4.50 -10.00
C GLY A 15 1.65 -5.68 -10.73
N VAL A 16 0.32 -5.66 -10.80
CA VAL A 16 -0.46 -6.62 -11.59
C VAL A 16 -1.50 -5.83 -12.39
N PRO A 17 -1.43 -5.80 -13.72
CA PRO A 17 -0.40 -6.41 -14.56
C PRO A 17 0.94 -5.66 -14.51
N ARG A 18 2.00 -6.33 -14.90
CA ARG A 18 3.29 -5.66 -15.11
C ARG A 18 3.23 -4.87 -16.42
N LEU A 19 4.15 -3.92 -16.56
CA LEU A 19 4.23 -3.11 -17.77
C LEU A 19 4.29 -4.02 -19.02
N GLY A 20 3.57 -3.61 -20.06
CA GLY A 20 3.39 -4.42 -21.25
C GLY A 20 2.20 -5.36 -21.17
N GLY A 21 1.34 -5.21 -20.15
CA GLY A 21 0.14 -6.02 -19.98
C GLY A 21 0.45 -7.47 -19.60
N LYS A 22 1.48 -7.68 -18.80
CA LYS A 22 1.91 -9.03 -18.40
C LYS A 22 1.22 -9.43 -17.09
N TRP A 23 0.30 -10.36 -17.20
CA TRP A 23 -0.54 -10.81 -16.08
C TRP A 23 0.01 -12.03 -15.34
N GLY A 24 1.01 -12.71 -15.91
CA GLY A 24 1.48 -13.98 -15.37
C GLY A 24 0.38 -15.04 -15.39
N ALA A 25 0.15 -15.69 -14.26
CA ALA A 25 -0.91 -16.69 -14.12
C ALA A 25 -2.29 -16.10 -13.82
N CYS A 26 -2.40 -14.76 -13.68
CA CYS A 26 -3.66 -14.11 -13.35
C CYS A 26 -4.55 -13.94 -14.58
N ASP A 27 -5.87 -14.11 -14.38
CA ASP A 27 -6.86 -13.90 -15.43
C ASP A 27 -7.01 -12.38 -15.69
N PRO A 28 -6.66 -11.88 -16.89
CA PRO A 28 -6.77 -10.45 -17.19
C PRO A 28 -8.22 -9.94 -17.25
N LYS A 29 -9.19 -10.84 -17.33
CA LYS A 29 -10.60 -10.46 -17.37
C LYS A 29 -11.19 -10.24 -15.98
N ASN A 30 -10.52 -10.67 -14.93
CA ASN A 30 -10.97 -10.46 -13.56
C ASN A 30 -10.39 -9.16 -13.01
N PRO A 31 -11.22 -8.10 -12.79
CA PRO A 31 -10.73 -6.81 -12.32
C PRO A 31 -10.09 -6.89 -10.92
N LYS A 32 -10.42 -7.90 -10.13
CA LYS A 32 -9.80 -8.12 -8.81
C LYS A 32 -8.33 -8.53 -8.92
N ASN A 33 -7.87 -8.96 -10.08
CA ASN A 33 -6.46 -9.29 -10.31
C ASN A 33 -5.59 -8.06 -10.58
N ARG A 34 -6.19 -6.90 -10.79
CA ARG A 34 -5.44 -5.65 -10.83
C ARG A 34 -5.01 -5.27 -9.42
N ARG A 35 -3.69 -5.15 -9.23
CA ARG A 35 -3.11 -4.84 -7.91
C ARG A 35 -2.07 -3.76 -8.04
N GLN A 36 -2.15 -2.78 -7.15
CA GLN A 36 -1.10 -1.78 -7.02
C GLN A 36 0.13 -2.40 -6.37
N ARG A 37 1.26 -1.72 -6.51
CA ARG A 37 2.54 -2.19 -5.99
C ARG A 37 2.54 -2.21 -4.47
N CYS A 38 3.32 -3.12 -3.91
CA CYS A 38 3.26 -3.45 -2.49
C CYS A 38 3.67 -2.29 -1.57
N SER A 39 2.86 -2.07 -0.55
CA SER A 39 3.14 -1.17 0.56
C SER A 39 2.14 -1.43 1.67
N ILE A 40 2.54 -1.23 2.91
CA ILE A 40 1.64 -1.29 4.07
C ILE A 40 1.81 -0.06 4.94
N LEU A 41 0.77 0.29 5.64
CA LEU A 41 0.77 1.37 6.63
C LEU A 41 0.50 0.77 8.01
N ILE A 42 1.36 1.10 8.95
CA ILE A 42 1.18 0.71 10.35
C ILE A 42 0.80 1.95 11.14
N GLU A 43 -0.32 1.89 11.85
CA GLU A 43 -0.78 2.98 12.70
C GLU A 43 -0.89 2.52 14.14
N GLN A 44 -0.43 3.36 15.05
CA GLN A 44 -0.64 3.16 16.49
C GLN A 44 -1.32 4.41 17.04
N THR A 45 -2.47 4.20 17.67
CA THR A 45 -3.25 5.29 18.28
C THR A 45 -3.23 5.14 19.78
N GLY A 46 -2.94 6.20 20.49
CA GLY A 46 -2.93 6.27 21.95
C GLY A 46 -3.48 7.60 22.42
N PRO A 47 -3.48 7.86 23.75
CA PRO A 47 -4.04 9.10 24.30
C PRO A 47 -3.33 10.37 23.86
N GLU A 48 -2.09 10.26 23.39
CA GLU A 48 -1.31 11.42 22.93
C GLU A 48 -1.35 11.62 21.42
N GLY A 49 -2.13 10.82 20.69
CA GLY A 49 -2.28 10.92 19.25
C GLY A 49 -1.94 9.63 18.52
N SER A 50 -1.66 9.77 17.24
CA SER A 50 -1.39 8.65 16.34
C SER A 50 0.02 8.72 15.79
N THR A 51 0.65 7.55 15.65
CA THR A 51 1.92 7.38 14.97
C THR A 51 1.69 6.53 13.72
N ARG A 52 2.21 6.99 12.57
CA ARG A 52 2.04 6.31 11.28
C ARG A 52 3.39 6.02 10.67
N VAL A 53 3.61 4.74 10.37
CA VAL A 53 4.84 4.26 9.74
C VAL A 53 4.49 3.60 8.42
N LEU A 54 5.06 4.10 7.34
CA LEU A 54 4.91 3.51 6.01
C LEU A 54 6.03 2.51 5.77
N ILE A 55 5.67 1.33 5.30
CA ILE A 55 6.63 0.31 4.88
C ILE A 55 6.66 0.30 3.35
N ASP A 56 7.79 0.69 2.79
CA ASP A 56 8.06 0.87 1.37
C ASP A 56 7.24 1.97 0.69
N THR A 57 7.93 2.83 -0.04
CA THR A 57 7.32 3.85 -0.88
C THR A 57 7.11 3.27 -2.27
N SER A 58 5.88 2.86 -2.57
CA SER A 58 5.57 2.36 -3.90
C SER A 58 5.42 3.51 -4.90
N PRO A 59 5.55 3.26 -6.21
CA PRO A 59 5.22 4.27 -7.23
C PRO A 59 3.75 4.71 -7.21
N ASP A 60 2.88 3.94 -6.56
CA ASP A 60 1.45 4.26 -6.41
C ASP A 60 1.14 5.00 -5.10
N LEU A 61 2.17 5.46 -4.38
CA LEU A 61 2.07 6.02 -3.03
C LEU A 61 1.01 7.10 -2.89
N ARG A 62 1.01 8.06 -3.80
CA ARG A 62 0.06 9.16 -3.73
C ARG A 62 -1.39 8.65 -3.77
N ALA A 63 -1.71 7.79 -4.72
CA ALA A 63 -3.05 7.22 -4.85
C ALA A 63 -3.42 6.37 -3.63
N GLN A 64 -2.46 5.59 -3.12
CA GLN A 64 -2.66 4.74 -1.96
C GLN A 64 -2.97 5.56 -0.70
N LEU A 65 -2.22 6.61 -0.44
CA LEU A 65 -2.44 7.47 0.72
C LEU A 65 -3.72 8.29 0.60
N LEU A 66 -4.07 8.75 -0.60
CA LEU A 66 -5.34 9.42 -0.82
C LEU A 66 -6.52 8.49 -0.55
N SER A 67 -6.47 7.25 -1.02
CA SER A 67 -7.51 6.25 -0.75
C SER A 67 -7.64 5.92 0.73
N ALA A 68 -6.53 5.90 1.47
CA ALA A 68 -6.51 5.64 2.91
C ALA A 68 -6.81 6.89 3.75
N GLU A 69 -6.96 8.05 3.10
CA GLU A 69 -7.19 9.35 3.77
C GLU A 69 -6.05 9.72 4.73
N ILE A 70 -4.82 9.43 4.35
CA ILE A 70 -3.63 9.72 5.15
C ILE A 70 -2.88 10.90 4.54
N GLY A 71 -2.71 11.97 5.33
CA GLY A 71 -1.99 13.17 4.92
C GLY A 71 -0.61 13.34 5.54
N GLU A 72 -0.30 12.58 6.59
CA GLU A 72 0.95 12.72 7.34
C GLU A 72 1.53 11.37 7.73
N LEU A 73 2.84 11.28 7.69
CA LEU A 73 3.60 10.10 8.11
C LEU A 73 4.68 10.51 9.11
N ASP A 74 4.93 9.67 10.10
CA ASP A 74 5.99 9.91 11.08
C ASP A 74 7.32 9.27 10.66
N ALA A 75 7.25 8.18 9.94
CA ALA A 75 8.45 7.47 9.48
C ALA A 75 8.16 6.64 8.25
N VAL A 76 9.23 6.30 7.53
CA VAL A 76 9.21 5.37 6.40
C VAL A 76 10.30 4.34 6.62
N VAL A 77 9.97 3.07 6.45
CA VAL A 77 10.92 1.96 6.54
C VAL A 77 10.96 1.27 5.18
N TYR A 78 12.16 1.06 4.68
CA TYR A 78 12.40 0.36 3.42
C TYR A 78 12.82 -1.09 3.69
N THR A 79 12.26 -1.99 2.92
CA THR A 79 12.60 -3.43 3.00
C THR A 79 13.53 -3.88 1.88
#